data_31a64a723acd418304dee1357d7f33d2
#
_entry.id   31a64a723acd418304dee1357d7f33d2
#
_cell.length_a   1.000
_cell.length_b   1.000
_cell.length_c   1.000
_cell.angle_alpha   90.00
_cell.angle_beta   90.00
_cell.angle_gamma   90.00
#
_symmetry.space_group_name_H-M   'P 1'
#
loop_
_entity.id
_entity.type
_entity.pdbx_description
1 polymer ?
#
loop_
_entity_poly.entity_id
_entity_poly.type
_entity_poly.pdbx_seq_one_letter_code
_entity_poly.pdbx_strand_id
1 'polypeptide(L)'
;MKEKKVPMRMCVGCREMKPKKELLRVVRSPEGTVSIDVTGRKPGRGAYVCHSADCLKRAIKQRQLERAFECALGEETHESLLRELETLEAEA
;
A
#
# COMPACT_ATOMS: atom_id res chain seq x y z
N MET A 1 4.49 -26.29 21.32
CA MET A 1 3.61 -25.72 20.29
C MET A 1 4.34 -24.67 19.50
N LYS A 2 4.34 -24.81 18.21
CA LYS A 2 5.02 -23.84 17.37
C LYS A 2 4.13 -22.64 17.14
N GLU A 3 4.62 -21.47 17.52
CA GLU A 3 3.93 -20.24 17.19
C GLU A 3 4.18 -19.90 15.74
N LYS A 4 3.12 -19.54 15.04
CA LYS A 4 3.27 -19.08 13.68
C LYS A 4 3.87 -17.68 13.69
N LYS A 5 4.96 -17.53 12.98
CA LYS A 5 5.52 -16.20 12.83
C LYS A 5 4.60 -15.36 11.96
N VAL A 6 4.17 -14.25 12.49
CA VAL A 6 3.33 -13.31 11.73
C VAL A 6 4.27 -12.42 10.94
N PRO A 7 4.16 -12.40 9.60
CA PRO A 7 5.01 -11.51 8.82
C PRO A 7 4.71 -10.05 9.16
N MET A 8 5.76 -9.33 9.48
CA MET A 8 5.64 -7.90 9.79
C MET A 8 6.11 -7.08 8.61
N ARG A 9 5.43 -5.99 8.38
CA ARG A 9 5.78 -5.04 7.32
C ARG A 9 5.68 -3.63 7.86
N MET A 10 6.40 -2.72 7.24
CA MET A 10 6.39 -1.33 7.67
C MET A 10 5.45 -0.51 6.79
N CYS A 11 4.57 0.26 7.43
CA CYS A 11 3.75 1.24 6.74
C CYS A 11 4.66 2.36 6.22
N VAL A 12 4.65 2.60 4.92
CA VAL A 12 5.50 3.65 4.34
C VAL A 12 5.02 5.06 4.69
N GLY A 13 3.79 5.20 5.17
CA GLY A 13 3.28 6.49 5.61
C GLY A 13 3.71 6.87 7.01
N CYS A 14 3.43 6.02 7.99
CA CYS A 14 3.75 6.30 9.40
C CYS A 14 5.02 5.61 9.89
N ARG A 15 5.57 4.69 9.10
CA ARG A 15 6.79 3.93 9.41
C ARG A 15 6.69 3.01 10.63
N GLU A 16 5.48 2.65 11.01
CA GLU A 16 5.28 1.67 12.07
C GLU A 16 5.28 0.25 11.51
N MET A 17 5.83 -0.66 12.28
CA MET A 17 5.79 -2.08 11.93
C MET A 17 4.47 -2.67 12.39
N LYS A 18 3.81 -3.38 11.50
CA LYS A 18 2.52 -4.00 11.79
C LYS A 18 2.42 -5.35 11.09
N PRO A 19 1.56 -6.25 11.58
CA PRO A 19 1.33 -7.50 10.86
C PRO A 19 0.85 -7.22 9.44
N LYS A 20 1.38 -7.95 8.50
CA LYS A 20 1.07 -7.79 7.08
C LYS A 20 -0.44 -7.75 6.82
N LYS A 21 -1.22 -8.56 7.52
CA LYS A 21 -2.67 -8.62 7.35
C LYS A 21 -3.40 -7.36 7.82
N GLU A 22 -2.75 -6.53 8.60
CA GLU A 22 -3.32 -5.25 9.06
C GLU A 22 -2.95 -4.10 8.15
N LEU A 23 -2.22 -4.37 7.08
CA LEU A 23 -1.77 -3.36 6.14
C LEU A 23 -2.39 -3.60 4.76
N LEU A 24 -2.50 -2.53 3.99
CA LEU A 24 -2.86 -2.63 2.58
C LEU A 24 -1.59 -2.75 1.78
N ARG A 25 -1.62 -3.56 0.74
CA ARG A 25 -0.50 -3.65 -0.18
C ARG A 25 -0.79 -2.81 -1.41
N VAL A 26 0.08 -1.86 -1.67
CA VAL A 26 0.05 -1.09 -2.92
C VAL A 26 1.08 -1.75 -3.83
N VAL A 27 0.68 -2.08 -5.05
CA VAL A 27 1.55 -2.82 -5.96
C VAL A 27 1.76 -2.06 -7.27
N ARG A 28 2.99 -2.09 -7.76
CA ARG A 28 3.31 -1.63 -9.09
C ARG A 28 3.54 -2.87 -9.95
N SER A 29 2.66 -3.05 -10.95
CA SER A 29 2.76 -4.21 -11.83
C SER A 29 4.00 -4.09 -12.72
N PRO A 30 4.43 -5.21 -13.34
CA PRO A 30 5.54 -5.15 -14.30
C PRO A 30 5.27 -4.19 -15.45
N GLU A 31 4.00 -3.91 -15.74
CA GLU A 31 3.61 -2.98 -16.79
C GLU A 31 3.62 -1.52 -16.34
N GLY A 32 3.83 -1.30 -15.05
CA GLY A 32 3.90 0.05 -14.50
C GLY A 32 2.61 0.59 -13.92
N THR A 33 1.56 -0.23 -13.88
CA THR A 33 0.28 0.16 -13.27
C THR A 33 0.35 0.03 -11.76
N VAL A 34 -0.05 1.08 -11.05
CA VAL A 34 -0.05 1.07 -9.59
C VAL A 34 -1.48 0.98 -9.09
N SER A 35 -1.75 0.04 -8.19
CA SER A 35 -3.09 -0.18 -7.65
C SER A 35 -2.99 -0.82 -6.27
N ILE A 36 -4.14 -0.88 -5.56
CA ILE A 36 -4.19 -1.57 -4.28
C ILE A 36 -4.49 -3.04 -4.55
N ASP A 37 -3.71 -3.90 -3.93
CA ASP A 37 -3.84 -5.36 -4.07
C ASP A 37 -4.53 -5.91 -2.84
N VAL A 38 -5.82 -6.23 -2.97
CA VAL A 38 -6.60 -6.76 -1.86
C VAL A 38 -6.43 -8.27 -1.68
N THR A 39 -5.92 -8.95 -2.70
CA THR A 39 -5.75 -10.41 -2.66
C THR A 39 -4.36 -10.83 -2.20
N GLY A 40 -3.39 -9.94 -2.32
CA GLY A 40 -2.00 -10.26 -2.03
C GLY A 40 -1.32 -11.08 -3.12
N ARG A 41 -1.98 -11.24 -4.26
CA ARG A 41 -1.49 -12.10 -5.35
C ARG A 41 -1.06 -11.38 -6.61
N LYS A 42 -1.30 -10.07 -6.68
CA LYS A 42 -0.89 -9.32 -7.87
C LYS A 42 0.62 -9.31 -8.01
N PRO A 43 1.13 -9.60 -9.20
CA PRO A 43 2.57 -9.58 -9.42
C PRO A 43 3.09 -8.15 -9.43
N GLY A 44 4.33 -7.98 -9.02
CA GLY A 44 4.99 -6.71 -9.07
C GLY A 44 5.60 -6.32 -7.72
N ARG A 45 6.08 -5.09 -7.67
CA ARG A 45 6.70 -4.55 -6.47
C ARG A 45 5.63 -4.02 -5.54
N GLY A 46 5.71 -4.39 -4.27
CA GLY A 46 4.72 -3.99 -3.28
C GLY A 46 5.27 -3.03 -2.23
N ALA A 47 4.38 -2.18 -1.74
CA ALA A 47 4.64 -1.34 -0.58
C ALA A 47 3.41 -1.43 0.31
N TYR A 48 3.60 -1.25 1.61
CA TYR A 48 2.50 -1.41 2.58
C TYR A 48 2.15 -0.11 3.24
N VAL A 49 0.86 0.10 3.46
CA VAL A 49 0.34 1.26 4.20
C VAL A 49 -0.77 0.78 5.13
N CYS A 50 -1.00 1.52 6.20
CA CYS A 50 -2.13 1.21 7.09
C CYS A 50 -3.45 1.32 6.35
N HIS A 51 -4.48 0.63 6.85
CA HIS A 51 -5.86 0.78 6.37
C HIS A 51 -6.38 2.15 6.79
N SER A 52 -5.78 3.20 6.28
CA SER A 52 -6.05 4.57 6.68
C SER A 52 -5.75 5.50 5.52
N ALA A 53 -6.72 6.35 5.20
CA ALA A 53 -6.53 7.37 4.18
C ALA A 53 -5.40 8.33 4.57
N ASP A 54 -5.25 8.58 5.88
CA ASP A 54 -4.20 9.47 6.37
C ASP A 54 -2.80 8.94 6.06
N CYS A 55 -2.57 7.64 6.30
CA CYS A 55 -1.28 7.04 5.99
C CYS A 55 -1.01 7.02 4.49
N LEU A 56 -2.03 6.71 3.70
CA LEU A 56 -1.87 6.69 2.24
C LEU A 56 -1.58 8.10 1.72
N LYS A 57 -2.30 9.11 2.20
CA LYS A 57 -2.07 10.49 1.82
C LYS A 57 -0.67 10.96 2.22
N ARG A 58 -0.22 10.56 3.39
CA ARG A 58 1.12 10.89 3.86
C ARG A 58 2.19 10.25 2.99
N ALA A 59 1.98 8.98 2.64
CA ALA A 59 2.92 8.26 1.77
C ALA A 59 3.01 8.92 0.41
N ILE A 60 1.90 9.38 -0.13
CA ILE A 60 1.86 10.10 -1.41
C ILE A 60 2.55 11.44 -1.28
N LYS A 61 2.18 12.21 -0.27
CA LYS A 61 2.71 13.57 -0.08
C LYS A 61 4.22 13.58 0.14
N GLN A 62 4.73 12.63 0.88
CA GLN A 62 6.16 12.53 1.17
C GLN A 62 6.91 11.71 0.13
N ARG A 63 6.24 11.33 -0.95
CA ARG A 63 6.82 10.56 -2.04
C ARG A 63 7.41 9.22 -1.61
N GLN A 64 6.87 8.64 -0.55
CA GLN A 64 7.34 7.35 -0.05
C GLN A 64 7.02 6.23 -1.02
N LEU A 65 5.84 6.28 -1.67
CA LEU A 65 5.49 5.30 -2.67
C LEU A 65 6.40 5.41 -3.91
N GLU A 66 6.71 6.63 -4.31
CA GLU A 66 7.60 6.84 -5.44
C GLU A 66 8.99 6.28 -5.15
N ARG A 67 9.47 6.44 -3.93
CA ARG A 67 10.74 5.87 -3.51
C ARG A 67 10.70 4.36 -3.49
N ALA A 68 9.61 3.79 -2.95
CA ALA A 68 9.46 2.35 -2.85
C ALA A 68 9.43 1.70 -4.24
N PHE A 69 8.80 2.35 -5.19
CA PHE A 69 8.66 1.83 -6.55
C PHE A 69 9.75 2.31 -7.50
N GLU A 70 10.59 3.22 -7.05
CA GLU A 70 11.68 3.79 -7.86
C GLU A 70 11.18 4.42 -9.16
N CYS A 71 10.01 5.04 -9.12
CA CYS A 71 9.44 5.72 -10.27
C CYS A 71 8.53 6.86 -9.81
N ALA A 72 8.34 7.85 -10.68
CA ALA A 72 7.41 8.94 -10.39
C ALA A 72 5.98 8.47 -10.58
N LEU A 73 5.08 8.93 -9.71
CA LEU A 73 3.65 8.66 -9.79
C LEU A 73 2.90 9.94 -10.12
N GLY A 74 2.02 9.90 -11.09
CA GLY A 74 1.21 11.05 -11.46
C GLY A 74 0.02 11.27 -10.51
N GLU A 75 -0.60 12.42 -10.63
CA GLU A 75 -1.77 12.75 -9.82
C GLU A 75 -2.92 11.79 -10.04
N GLU A 76 -3.10 11.32 -11.27
CA GLU A 76 -4.14 10.36 -11.58
C GLU A 76 -3.96 9.07 -10.80
N THR A 77 -2.72 8.62 -10.66
CA THR A 77 -2.43 7.43 -9.86
C THR A 77 -2.73 7.67 -8.39
N HIS A 78 -2.36 8.83 -7.88
CA HIS A 78 -2.64 9.19 -6.48
C HIS A 78 -4.14 9.21 -6.21
N GLU A 79 -4.91 9.84 -7.08
CA GLU A 79 -6.36 9.90 -6.95
C GLU A 79 -7.00 8.51 -7.03
N SER A 80 -6.50 7.70 -7.95
CA SER A 80 -6.99 6.33 -8.12
C SER A 80 -6.77 5.51 -6.86
N LEU A 81 -5.59 5.61 -6.24
CA LEU A 81 -5.29 4.89 -5.00
C LEU A 81 -6.20 5.32 -3.86
N LEU A 82 -6.40 6.63 -3.71
CA LEU A 82 -7.27 7.14 -2.66
C LEU A 82 -8.72 6.70 -2.88
N ARG A 83 -9.16 6.67 -4.11
CA ARG A 83 -10.50 6.23 -4.47
C ARG A 83 -10.69 4.75 -4.19
N GLU A 84 -9.68 3.93 -4.52
CA GLU A 84 -9.71 2.50 -4.21
C GLU A 84 -9.81 2.25 -2.71
N LEU A 85 -9.06 3.02 -1.92
CA LEU A 85 -9.10 2.89 -0.47
C LEU A 85 -10.47 3.27 0.08
N GLU A 86 -11.06 4.34 -0.40
CA GLU A 86 -12.40 4.76 0.01
C GLU A 86 -13.43 3.67 -0.29
N THR A 87 -13.32 3.03 -1.44
CA THR A 87 -14.21 1.94 -1.82
C THR A 87 -14.07 0.77 -0.85
N LEU A 88 -12.85 0.43 -0.49
CA LEU A 88 -12.59 -0.65 0.45
C LEU A 88 -13.15 -0.35 1.84
N GLU A 89 -13.00 0.88 2.30
CA GLU A 89 -13.53 1.30 3.58
C GLU A 89 -15.06 1.27 3.59
N ALA A 90 -15.68 1.65 2.48
CA ALA A 90 -17.12 1.64 2.37
C ALA A 90 -17.69 0.22 2.35
N GLU A 91 -16.93 -0.75 1.89
CA GLU A 91 -17.33 -2.15 1.83
C GLU A 91 -17.05 -2.93 3.10
N ALA A 92 -16.28 -2.33 4.00
CA ALA A 92 -15.86 -3.00 5.24
C ALA A 92 -17.01 -3.17 6.25
#